data_30bee43030669e0e166c308f449e9baa
#
_entry.id   30bee43030669e0e166c308f449e9baa
#
_cell.length_a   1.000
_cell.length_b   1.000
_cell.length_c   1.000
_cell.angle_alpha   90.00
_cell.angle_beta   90.00
_cell.angle_gamma   90.00
#
_symmetry.space_group_name_H-M   'P 1'
#
loop_
_entity.id
_entity.type
_entity.pdbx_description
1 polymer ?
#
loop_
_entity_poly.entity_id
_entity_poly.type
_entity_poly.pdbx_seq_one_letter_code
_entity_poly.pdbx_strand_id
1 'polypeptide(L)'
;MPRMIVSIDSVVIKEVELTKERTTLGRRPYNDIVIDNLAVSGEHAVIHMTDDGVEIEDLGSTNGTYVNAKAVTRQELRNGD
;
A
#
# COMPACT_ATOMS: atom_id res chain seq x y z
N MET A 1 3.32 8.41 14.47
CA MET A 1 2.68 7.36 13.65
C MET A 1 3.04 7.59 12.19
N PRO A 2 3.41 6.53 11.46
CA PRO A 2 3.66 6.66 10.02
C PRO A 2 2.40 7.06 9.26
N ARG A 3 2.59 7.80 8.18
CA ARG A 3 1.50 8.19 7.29
C ARG A 3 1.79 7.75 5.88
N MET A 4 0.74 7.39 5.17
CA MET A 4 0.77 7.11 3.73
C MET A 4 0.04 8.20 2.98
N ILE A 5 0.62 8.61 1.88
CA ILE A 5 -0.05 9.50 0.94
C ILE A 5 -0.36 8.67 -0.30
N VAL A 6 -1.63 8.59 -0.64
CA VAL A 6 -2.08 7.87 -1.83
C VAL A 6 -2.36 8.88 -2.93
N SER A 7 -1.73 8.67 -4.07
CA SER A 7 -1.90 9.55 -5.23
C SER A 7 -2.11 8.73 -6.50
N ILE A 8 -2.82 9.33 -7.45
CA ILE A 8 -3.00 8.77 -8.80
C ILE A 8 -2.63 9.89 -9.77
N ASP A 9 -1.71 9.60 -10.70
CA ASP A 9 -1.21 10.56 -11.67
C ASP A 9 -0.76 11.87 -11.01
N SER A 10 0.00 11.72 -9.91
CA SER A 10 0.54 12.83 -9.12
C SER A 10 -0.51 13.68 -8.38
N VAL A 11 -1.77 13.25 -8.40
CA VAL A 11 -2.84 13.93 -7.64
C VAL A 11 -3.10 13.16 -6.35
N VAL A 12 -2.93 13.81 -5.22
CA VAL A 12 -3.20 13.22 -3.92
C VAL A 12 -4.70 13.01 -3.75
N ILE A 13 -5.10 11.76 -3.55
CA ILE A 13 -6.51 11.42 -3.35
C ILE A 13 -6.83 11.10 -1.90
N LYS A 14 -5.82 10.74 -1.12
CA LYS A 14 -6.04 10.28 0.25
C LYS A 14 -4.74 10.38 1.06
N GLU A 15 -4.88 10.72 2.34
CA GLU A 15 -3.79 10.66 3.30
C GLU A 15 -4.26 9.77 4.46
N VAL A 16 -3.48 8.76 4.80
CA VAL A 16 -3.88 7.74 5.77
C VAL A 16 -2.81 7.61 6.83
N GLU A 17 -3.20 7.72 8.09
CA GLU A 17 -2.32 7.43 9.21
C GLU A 17 -2.36 5.93 9.50
N LEU A 18 -1.19 5.31 9.60
CA LEU A 18 -1.08 3.88 9.90
C LEU A 18 -1.17 3.69 11.41
N THR A 19 -2.29 3.16 11.89
CA THR A 19 -2.59 3.05 13.32
C THR A 19 -2.68 1.62 13.82
N LYS A 20 -2.58 0.63 12.93
CA LYS A 20 -2.71 -0.78 13.28
C LYS A 20 -1.63 -1.61 12.61
N GLU A 21 -1.48 -2.84 13.09
CA GLU A 21 -0.43 -3.75 12.63
C GLU A 21 -0.55 -4.11 11.14
N ARG A 22 -1.77 -4.11 10.62
CA ARG A 22 -2.04 -4.58 9.27
C ARG A 22 -3.03 -3.66 8.58
N THR A 23 -2.62 -3.06 7.47
CA THR A 23 -3.45 -2.16 6.65
C THR A 23 -3.54 -2.71 5.24
N THR A 24 -4.73 -3.05 4.78
CA THR A 24 -4.94 -3.64 3.47
C THR A 24 -5.25 -2.58 2.42
N LEU A 25 -4.73 -2.79 1.20
CA LEU A 25 -4.94 -1.90 0.06
C LEU A 25 -5.52 -2.71 -1.09
N GLY A 26 -6.51 -2.17 -1.76
CA GLY A 26 -7.07 -2.83 -2.92
C GLY A 26 -8.30 -2.12 -3.45
N ARG A 27 -8.84 -2.64 -4.55
CA ARG A 27 -10.00 -2.05 -5.20
C ARG A 27 -11.32 -2.40 -4.50
N ARG A 28 -11.37 -3.54 -3.83
CA ARG A 28 -12.60 -3.97 -3.16
C ARG A 28 -12.90 -3.13 -1.93
N PRO A 29 -14.19 -2.87 -1.64
CA PRO A 29 -14.56 -1.93 -0.58
C PRO A 29 -14.27 -2.40 0.83
N TYR A 30 -13.98 -3.68 1.04
CA TYR A 30 -13.62 -4.17 2.37
C TYR A 30 -12.15 -3.90 2.75
N ASN A 31 -11.34 -3.39 1.83
CA ASN A 31 -9.97 -3.02 2.16
C ASN A 31 -9.94 -1.78 3.06
N ASP A 32 -8.90 -1.66 3.87
CA ASP A 32 -8.70 -0.48 4.72
C ASP A 32 -8.47 0.76 3.86
N ILE A 33 -7.67 0.63 2.81
CA ILE A 33 -7.45 1.68 1.82
C ILE A 33 -8.05 1.20 0.50
N VAL A 34 -9.13 1.84 0.10
CA VAL A 34 -9.80 1.51 -1.15
C VAL A 34 -9.29 2.41 -2.26
N ILE A 35 -8.73 1.81 -3.31
CA ILE A 35 -8.24 2.53 -4.48
C ILE A 35 -9.07 2.06 -5.66
N ASP A 36 -10.02 2.90 -6.09
CA ASP A 36 -10.93 2.59 -7.18
C ASP A 36 -10.27 2.88 -8.54
N ASN A 37 -9.38 1.99 -8.93
CA ASN A 37 -8.64 2.09 -10.17
C ASN A 37 -8.50 0.68 -10.75
N LEU A 38 -8.76 0.53 -12.04
CA LEU A 38 -8.73 -0.78 -12.71
C LEU A 38 -7.36 -1.44 -12.71
N ALA A 39 -6.29 -0.67 -12.54
CA ALA A 39 -4.93 -1.20 -12.41
C ALA A 39 -4.67 -1.84 -11.05
N VAL A 40 -5.57 -1.63 -10.08
CA VAL A 40 -5.43 -2.14 -8.72
C VAL A 40 -6.27 -3.40 -8.56
N SER A 41 -5.64 -4.47 -8.09
CA SER A 41 -6.34 -5.73 -7.81
C SER A 41 -7.29 -5.58 -6.63
N GLY A 42 -8.31 -6.44 -6.56
CA GLY A 42 -9.29 -6.43 -5.48
C GLY A 42 -8.65 -6.47 -4.10
N GLU A 43 -7.66 -7.35 -3.93
CA GLU A 43 -6.77 -7.42 -2.77
C GLU A 43 -5.36 -7.29 -3.32
N HIS A 44 -4.80 -6.08 -3.27
CA HIS A 44 -3.56 -5.78 -3.99
C HIS A 44 -2.33 -5.95 -3.12
N ALA A 45 -2.32 -5.32 -1.96
CA ALA A 45 -1.17 -5.33 -1.06
C ALA A 45 -1.60 -5.16 0.38
N VAL A 46 -0.69 -5.44 1.29
CA VAL A 46 -0.88 -5.19 2.72
C VAL A 46 0.36 -4.52 3.28
N ILE A 47 0.13 -3.55 4.14
CA ILE A 47 1.17 -2.88 4.92
C ILE A 47 1.18 -3.52 6.30
N HIS A 48 2.35 -4.02 6.70
CA HIS A 48 2.60 -4.54 8.04
C HIS A 48 3.39 -3.52 8.84
N MET A 49 2.89 -3.16 10.00
CA MET A 49 3.57 -2.25 10.91
C MET A 49 3.88 -2.97 12.20
N THR A 50 5.15 -3.01 12.57
CA THR A 50 5.65 -3.61 13.80
C THR A 50 6.57 -2.62 14.51
N ASP A 51 7.07 -3.02 15.68
CA ASP A 51 8.06 -2.21 16.40
C ASP A 51 9.38 -2.05 15.62
N ASP A 52 9.64 -2.97 14.69
CA ASP A 52 10.85 -2.97 13.87
C ASP A 52 10.73 -2.13 12.60
N GLY A 53 9.54 -1.67 12.27
CA GLY A 53 9.33 -0.84 11.10
C GLY A 53 8.06 -1.15 10.32
N VAL A 54 8.04 -0.71 9.07
CA VAL A 54 6.91 -0.85 8.16
C VAL A 54 7.35 -1.62 6.93
N GLU A 55 6.52 -2.58 6.53
CA GLU A 55 6.77 -3.44 5.37
C GLU A 55 5.56 -3.46 4.47
N ILE A 56 5.78 -3.56 3.16
CA ILE A 56 4.70 -3.81 2.21
C ILE A 56 4.84 -5.21 1.64
N GLU A 57 3.71 -5.88 1.44
CA GLU A 57 3.65 -7.20 0.85
C GLU A 57 2.62 -7.22 -0.27
N ASP A 58 3.04 -7.65 -1.47
CA ASP A 58 2.13 -7.86 -2.60
C ASP A 58 1.32 -9.13 -2.38
N LEU A 59 0.02 -9.06 -2.61
CA LEU A 59 -0.89 -10.20 -2.42
C LEU A 59 -1.18 -10.94 -3.74
N GLY A 60 -0.17 -11.05 -4.60
CA GLY A 60 -0.33 -11.70 -5.90
C GLY A 60 -1.12 -10.83 -6.87
N SER A 61 -0.90 -9.52 -6.84
CA SER A 61 -1.61 -8.58 -7.69
C SER A 61 -1.33 -8.82 -9.17
N THR A 62 -2.30 -8.45 -10.02
CA THR A 62 -2.16 -8.62 -11.47
C THR A 62 -1.05 -7.76 -12.06
N ASN A 63 -0.94 -6.51 -11.62
CA ASN A 63 0.02 -5.56 -12.19
C ASN A 63 1.27 -5.36 -11.34
N GLY A 64 1.33 -5.99 -10.18
CA GLY A 64 2.49 -5.92 -9.29
C GLY A 64 2.46 -4.74 -8.35
N THR A 65 3.38 -4.78 -7.40
CA THR A 65 3.64 -3.71 -6.43
C THR A 65 5.11 -3.31 -6.60
N TYR A 66 5.35 -2.02 -6.65
CA TYR A 66 6.68 -1.46 -6.91
C TYR A 66 7.08 -0.51 -5.79
N VAL A 67 8.32 -0.61 -5.38
CA VAL A 67 8.93 0.35 -4.44
C VAL A 67 10.10 0.99 -5.17
N ASN A 68 10.01 2.31 -5.39
CA ASN A 68 11.02 3.07 -6.13
C ASN A 68 11.35 2.40 -7.48
N ALA A 69 10.31 2.10 -8.26
CA ALA A 69 10.38 1.49 -9.59
C ALA A 69 10.85 0.02 -9.61
N LYS A 70 11.02 -0.60 -8.46
CA LYS A 70 11.43 -2.00 -8.36
C LYS A 70 10.24 -2.86 -7.94
N ALA A 71 9.94 -3.89 -8.72
CA ALA A 71 8.88 -4.85 -8.39
C ALA A 71 9.28 -5.65 -7.15
N VAL A 72 8.38 -5.73 -6.19
CA VAL A 72 8.64 -6.43 -4.93
C VAL A 72 7.50 -7.38 -4.59
N THR A 73 7.81 -8.45 -3.87
CA THR A 73 6.83 -9.29 -3.23
C THR A 73 6.68 -8.91 -1.76
N ARG A 74 7.78 -8.51 -1.14
CA ARG A 74 7.80 -8.01 0.24
C ARG A 74 9.01 -7.10 0.38
N GLN A 75 8.80 -5.94 0.99
CA GLN A 75 9.84 -4.93 1.10
C GLN A 75 9.64 -4.05 2.33
N GLU A 76 10.72 -3.85 3.10
CA GLU A 76 10.73 -2.85 4.16
C GLU A 76 10.64 -1.46 3.55
N LEU A 77 9.81 -0.61 4.13
CA LEU A 77 9.59 0.75 3.66
C LEU A 77 10.33 1.74 4.57
N ARG A 78 10.79 2.83 3.95
CA ARG A 78 11.45 3.94 4.62
C ARG A 78 10.75 5.23 4.25
N ASN A 79 11.02 6.29 5.00
CA ASN A 79 10.48 7.61 4.65
C ASN A 79 10.85 7.98 3.23
N GLY A 80 9.85 8.44 2.48
CA GLY A 80 10.03 8.83 1.08
C GLY A 80 9.80 7.70 0.08
N ASP A 81 9.59 6.47 0.54
CA ASP A 81 9.27 5.37 -0.37
C ASP A 81 7.86 5.48 -0.92
#